data_aea667db7e748e6b562d5623e29b8987
#
_entry.id   aea667db7e748e6b562d5623e29b8987
#
_cell.length_a   1.000
_cell.length_b   1.000
_cell.length_c   1.000
_cell.angle_alpha   90.00
_cell.angle_beta   90.00
_cell.angle_gamma   90.00
#
_symmetry.space_group_name_H-M   'P 1'
#
loop_
_entity.id
_entity.type
_entity.pdbx_description
1 polymer ?
#
loop_
_entity_poly.entity_id
_entity_poly.type
_entity_poly.pdbx_seq_one_letter_code
_entity_poly.pdbx_strand_id
1 'polypeptide(L)'
;MSFMLDDVGLTHSNGFTALSHISLSAIQGESIALIGPSGAGKTSLLSTIGTAYLPTAGRMQVLGRTAAARELKALRSRIGTVYQAAPIPLRQRVVTAVLAGKLGQWPLWKALASLAYPQDIAGAREALARVQLEDKLFARCDQLSGGQLQRVGIARVLYQQAGLILADEPVSALDPALSQATVQLLVQEAAARKATLVASLHAVDLALANFARIVGVRNGRLAFDLPAAQVSEAQLQALYAHADGSPADLPMLHNRLAQRDPASTAPAPIQVNACR
;
A
#
# COMPACT_ATOMS: atom_id res chain seq x y z
N MET A 1 9.88 15.35 -0.08
CA MET A 1 8.52 15.09 0.41
C MET A 1 7.79 14.26 -0.62
N SER A 2 7.17 13.14 -0.22
CA SER A 2 6.41 12.28 -1.13
C SER A 2 4.98 12.78 -1.27
N PHE A 3 4.33 13.08 -0.16
CA PHE A 3 3.05 13.77 -0.14
C PHE A 3 2.88 14.61 1.13
N MET A 4 1.98 15.59 1.06
CA MET A 4 1.54 16.41 2.19
C MET A 4 0.05 16.71 2.03
N LEU A 5 -0.71 16.37 3.05
CA LEU A 5 -2.10 16.76 3.25
C LEU A 5 -2.14 17.76 4.41
N ASP A 6 -2.79 18.89 4.21
CA ASP A 6 -2.91 19.98 5.17
C ASP A 6 -4.38 20.33 5.33
N ASP A 7 -4.95 19.92 6.47
CA ASP A 7 -6.36 20.08 6.84
C ASP A 7 -7.35 19.58 5.77
N VAL A 8 -7.05 18.43 5.15
CA VAL A 8 -7.80 17.89 4.01
C VAL A 8 -9.13 17.33 4.45
N GLY A 9 -10.19 17.76 3.75
CA GLY A 9 -11.54 17.19 3.80
C GLY A 9 -11.93 16.59 2.44
N LEU A 10 -12.73 15.53 2.47
CA LEU A 10 -13.34 14.91 1.29
C LEU A 10 -14.81 14.64 1.55
N THR A 11 -15.67 15.35 0.83
CA THR A 11 -17.12 15.12 0.82
C THR A 11 -17.51 14.67 -0.59
N HIS A 12 -18.16 13.51 -0.69
CA HIS A 12 -18.65 12.97 -1.94
C HIS A 12 -19.90 13.73 -2.43
N SER A 13 -20.25 13.61 -3.71
CA SER A 13 -21.39 14.27 -4.34
C SER A 13 -22.75 13.94 -3.71
N ASN A 14 -22.85 12.81 -3.00
CA ASN A 14 -24.04 12.42 -2.23
C ASN A 14 -24.13 13.06 -0.83
N GLY A 15 -23.21 13.99 -0.49
CA GLY A 15 -23.15 14.65 0.82
C GLY A 15 -22.41 13.88 1.92
N PHE A 16 -21.97 12.64 1.67
CA PHE A 16 -21.22 11.86 2.65
C PHE A 16 -19.81 12.38 2.79
N THR A 17 -19.42 12.79 4.01
CA THR A 17 -18.04 13.21 4.33
C THR A 17 -17.21 12.01 4.71
N ALA A 18 -16.30 11.62 3.80
CA ALA A 18 -15.42 10.48 3.97
C ALA A 18 -14.15 10.80 4.75
N LEU A 19 -13.64 12.05 4.65
CA LEU A 19 -12.45 12.52 5.35
C LEU A 19 -12.71 13.92 5.91
N SER A 20 -12.18 14.19 7.12
CA SER A 20 -12.36 15.45 7.83
C SER A 20 -11.10 15.80 8.61
N HIS A 21 -10.53 16.98 8.35
CA HIS A 21 -9.36 17.51 9.06
C HIS A 21 -8.15 16.56 9.04
N ILE A 22 -7.81 16.02 7.85
CA ILE A 22 -6.67 15.14 7.68
C ILE A 22 -5.40 15.98 7.43
N SER A 23 -4.47 15.94 8.39
CA SER A 23 -3.10 16.47 8.22
C SER A 23 -2.12 15.32 8.34
N LEU A 24 -1.53 14.91 7.20
CA LEU A 24 -0.62 13.78 7.10
C LEU A 24 0.43 14.06 6.04
N SER A 25 1.68 13.74 6.34
CA SER A 25 2.77 13.88 5.37
C SER A 25 3.70 12.67 5.40
N ALA A 26 4.38 12.41 4.29
CA ALA A 26 5.43 11.42 4.19
C ALA A 26 6.64 11.95 3.43
N ILE A 27 7.82 11.58 3.89
CA ILE A 27 9.06 11.80 3.15
C ILE A 27 9.28 10.66 2.15
N GLN A 28 10.18 10.87 1.20
CA GLN A 28 10.52 9.83 0.22
C GLN A 28 11.21 8.64 0.90
N GLY A 29 10.79 7.43 0.55
CA GLY A 29 11.33 6.18 1.09
C GLY A 29 10.66 5.71 2.38
N GLU A 30 9.65 6.41 2.88
CA GLU A 30 8.92 6.05 4.08
C GLU A 30 7.89 4.93 3.80
N SER A 31 7.73 4.00 4.77
CA SER A 31 6.71 2.95 4.71
C SER A 31 5.71 3.16 5.84
N ILE A 32 4.44 3.37 5.48
CA ILE A 32 3.35 3.72 6.39
C ILE A 32 2.23 2.66 6.25
N ALA A 33 1.77 2.10 7.37
CA ALA A 33 0.55 1.31 7.39
C ALA A 33 -0.63 2.13 7.93
N LEU A 34 -1.75 2.09 7.21
CA LEU A 34 -3.03 2.63 7.65
C LEU A 34 -3.86 1.50 8.29
N ILE A 35 -4.23 1.64 9.54
CA ILE A 35 -5.08 0.69 10.25
C ILE A 35 -6.35 1.37 10.75
N GLY A 36 -7.38 0.59 11.04
CA GLY A 36 -8.66 1.08 11.57
C GLY A 36 -9.84 0.23 11.10
N PRO A 37 -11.02 0.41 11.67
CA PRO A 37 -12.20 -0.38 11.35
C PRO A 37 -12.63 -0.23 9.88
N SER A 38 -13.48 -1.15 9.42
CA SER A 38 -14.11 -1.04 8.10
C SER A 38 -14.92 0.26 8.03
N GLY A 39 -14.87 0.96 6.89
CA GLY A 39 -15.52 2.26 6.74
C GLY A 39 -14.84 3.44 7.42
N ALA A 40 -13.68 3.26 8.06
CA ALA A 40 -12.95 4.35 8.74
C ALA A 40 -12.45 5.46 7.82
N GLY A 41 -12.42 5.25 6.49
CA GLY A 41 -11.92 6.22 5.50
C GLY A 41 -10.54 5.88 4.91
N LYS A 42 -9.96 4.69 5.20
CA LYS A 42 -8.63 4.28 4.71
C LYS A 42 -8.52 4.30 3.18
N THR A 43 -9.48 3.67 2.48
CA THR A 43 -9.55 3.66 1.01
C THR A 43 -9.74 5.08 0.44
N SER A 44 -10.57 5.91 1.09
CA SER A 44 -10.75 7.31 0.69
C SER A 44 -9.47 8.11 0.85
N LEU A 45 -8.73 7.89 1.94
CA LEU A 45 -7.43 8.53 2.17
C LEU A 45 -6.39 8.11 1.12
N LEU A 46 -6.26 6.80 0.84
CA LEU A 46 -5.39 6.30 -0.22
C LEU A 46 -5.78 6.85 -1.58
N SER A 47 -7.08 6.87 -1.91
CA SER A 47 -7.60 7.42 -3.17
C SER A 47 -7.34 8.92 -3.32
N THR A 48 -7.37 9.67 -2.20
CA THR A 48 -7.02 11.10 -2.18
C THR A 48 -5.52 11.28 -2.42
N ILE A 49 -4.65 10.57 -1.68
CA ILE A 49 -3.19 10.59 -1.90
C ILE A 49 -2.87 10.20 -3.35
N GLY A 50 -3.58 9.19 -3.88
CA GLY A 50 -3.47 8.72 -5.27
C GLY A 50 -4.05 9.65 -6.32
N THR A 51 -4.61 10.79 -5.92
CA THR A 51 -5.25 11.78 -6.79
C THR A 51 -6.48 11.25 -7.56
N ALA A 52 -7.05 10.11 -7.14
CA ALA A 52 -8.30 9.60 -7.68
C ALA A 52 -9.47 10.51 -7.26
N TYR A 53 -9.46 10.95 -6.00
CA TYR A 53 -10.32 12.01 -5.48
C TYR A 53 -9.49 13.25 -5.19
N LEU A 54 -9.98 14.41 -5.55
CA LEU A 54 -9.41 15.68 -5.13
C LEU A 54 -10.08 16.15 -3.83
N PRO A 55 -9.32 16.76 -2.89
CA PRO A 55 -9.90 17.27 -1.66
C PRO A 55 -10.98 18.31 -1.94
N THR A 56 -12.05 18.30 -1.15
CA THR A 56 -13.10 19.34 -1.16
C THR A 56 -12.75 20.50 -0.24
N ALA A 57 -11.81 20.30 0.70
CA ALA A 57 -11.27 21.32 1.60
C ALA A 57 -9.80 21.02 1.90
N GLY A 58 -9.05 22.04 2.35
CA GLY A 58 -7.63 21.92 2.67
C GLY A 58 -6.73 21.96 1.44
N ARG A 59 -5.46 21.55 1.63
CA ARG A 59 -4.42 21.58 0.59
C ARG A 59 -3.75 20.22 0.46
N MET A 60 -3.41 19.86 -0.77
CA MET A 60 -2.70 18.60 -1.05
C MET A 60 -1.56 18.82 -2.03
N GLN A 61 -0.40 18.29 -1.68
CA GLN A 61 0.75 18.17 -2.57
C GLN A 61 1.18 16.70 -2.67
N VAL A 62 1.52 16.24 -3.87
CA VAL A 62 2.01 14.88 -4.12
C VAL A 62 3.20 14.95 -5.05
N LEU A 63 4.30 14.27 -4.69
CA LEU A 63 5.56 14.26 -5.43
C LEU A 63 6.07 15.68 -5.78
N GLY A 64 5.93 16.60 -4.82
CA GLY A 64 6.36 18.00 -4.94
C GLY A 64 5.47 18.88 -5.82
N ARG A 65 4.29 18.41 -6.22
CA ARG A 65 3.34 19.16 -7.06
C ARG A 65 2.00 19.31 -6.37
N THR A 66 1.38 20.46 -6.55
CA THR A 66 -0.02 20.66 -6.16
C THR A 66 -0.91 19.80 -7.08
N ALA A 67 -1.89 19.11 -6.52
CA ALA A 67 -2.81 18.26 -7.27
C ALA A 67 -3.82 19.12 -8.07
N ALA A 68 -3.34 19.82 -9.09
CA ALA A 68 -4.17 20.58 -10.04
C ALA A 68 -4.56 19.72 -11.25
N ALA A 69 -5.75 19.93 -11.80
CA ALA A 69 -6.32 19.09 -12.85
C ALA A 69 -5.39 18.86 -14.05
N ARG A 70 -4.63 19.87 -14.48
CA ARG A 70 -3.69 19.78 -15.62
C ARG A 70 -2.42 18.94 -15.31
N GLU A 71 -2.09 18.70 -14.04
CA GLU A 71 -0.90 17.94 -13.64
C GLU A 71 -1.21 16.48 -13.27
N LEU A 72 -2.49 16.12 -13.13
CA LEU A 72 -2.92 14.80 -12.65
C LEU A 72 -2.38 13.65 -13.50
N LYS A 73 -2.33 13.78 -14.83
CA LYS A 73 -1.82 12.73 -15.71
C LYS A 73 -0.35 12.41 -15.43
N ALA A 74 0.48 13.44 -15.28
CA ALA A 74 1.90 13.27 -14.97
C ALA A 74 2.13 12.74 -13.55
N LEU A 75 1.30 13.14 -12.58
CA LEU A 75 1.34 12.63 -11.22
C LEU A 75 0.95 11.14 -11.18
N ARG A 76 -0.19 10.78 -11.78
CA ARG A 76 -0.72 9.40 -11.79
C ARG A 76 0.23 8.40 -12.44
N SER A 77 0.99 8.80 -13.46
CA SER A 77 2.00 7.93 -14.06
C SER A 77 3.15 7.55 -13.11
N ARG A 78 3.36 8.34 -12.04
CA ARG A 78 4.40 8.13 -11.01
C ARG A 78 3.86 7.55 -9.72
N ILE A 79 2.55 7.30 -9.63
CA ILE A 79 1.87 6.68 -8.49
C ILE A 79 1.42 5.29 -8.92
N GLY A 80 1.85 4.27 -8.21
CA GLY A 80 1.40 2.88 -8.39
C GLY A 80 0.34 2.54 -7.35
N THR A 81 -0.82 2.03 -7.79
CA THR A 81 -1.88 1.63 -6.85
C THR A 81 -2.19 0.14 -6.99
N VAL A 82 -2.02 -0.58 -5.89
CA VAL A 82 -2.54 -1.94 -5.70
C VAL A 82 -3.93 -1.80 -5.11
N TYR A 83 -4.94 -2.28 -5.81
CA TYR A 83 -6.33 -2.24 -5.37
C TYR A 83 -6.71 -3.56 -4.69
N GLN A 84 -7.64 -3.53 -3.77
CA GLN A 84 -8.24 -4.72 -3.15
C GLN A 84 -8.79 -5.69 -4.22
N ALA A 85 -9.55 -5.18 -5.17
CA ALA A 85 -9.92 -5.89 -6.40
C ALA A 85 -9.18 -5.25 -7.57
N ALA A 86 -8.21 -5.95 -8.14
CA ALA A 86 -7.42 -5.41 -9.23
C ALA A 86 -8.32 -5.09 -10.45
N PRO A 87 -8.34 -3.84 -10.95
CA PRO A 87 -9.15 -3.45 -12.10
C PRO A 87 -8.50 -3.96 -13.39
N ILE A 88 -8.47 -5.29 -13.55
CA ILE A 88 -7.88 -5.97 -14.68
C ILE A 88 -9.00 -6.58 -15.54
N PRO A 89 -9.10 -6.25 -16.83
CA PRO A 89 -10.05 -6.88 -17.74
C PRO A 89 -9.79 -8.39 -17.82
N LEU A 90 -10.79 -9.20 -17.47
CA LEU A 90 -10.62 -10.65 -17.32
C LEU A 90 -10.20 -11.35 -18.62
N ARG A 91 -10.63 -10.85 -19.78
CA ARG A 91 -10.32 -11.47 -21.08
C ARG A 91 -8.93 -11.17 -21.62
N GLN A 92 -8.16 -10.27 -20.97
CA GLN A 92 -6.80 -9.98 -21.44
C GLN A 92 -5.78 -10.99 -20.89
N ARG A 93 -4.60 -11.02 -21.51
CA ARG A 93 -3.48 -11.85 -21.04
C ARG A 93 -2.76 -11.16 -19.87
N VAL A 94 -2.19 -11.96 -18.98
CA VAL A 94 -1.43 -11.50 -17.81
C VAL A 94 -0.29 -10.57 -18.22
N VAL A 95 0.48 -10.90 -19.27
CA VAL A 95 1.54 -10.02 -19.78
C VAL A 95 1.02 -8.62 -20.11
N THR A 96 -0.13 -8.51 -20.77
CA THR A 96 -0.73 -7.20 -21.11
C THR A 96 -1.18 -6.46 -19.86
N ALA A 97 -1.73 -7.18 -18.85
CA ALA A 97 -2.12 -6.60 -17.58
C ALA A 97 -0.93 -5.99 -16.82
N VAL A 98 0.22 -6.68 -16.82
CA VAL A 98 1.45 -6.19 -16.17
C VAL A 98 2.01 -4.99 -16.94
N LEU A 99 2.13 -5.08 -18.27
CA LEU A 99 2.66 -4.00 -19.11
C LEU A 99 1.83 -2.72 -19.03
N ALA A 100 0.53 -2.83 -18.72
CA ALA A 100 -0.33 -1.67 -18.51
C ALA A 100 0.15 -0.74 -17.38
N GLY A 101 1.01 -1.22 -16.46
CA GLY A 101 1.64 -0.40 -15.43
C GLY A 101 2.47 0.77 -15.99
N LYS A 102 3.08 0.62 -17.16
CA LYS A 102 3.91 1.68 -17.80
C LYS A 102 3.20 2.45 -18.92
N LEU A 103 1.93 2.18 -19.22
CA LEU A 103 1.23 2.85 -20.33
C LEU A 103 1.22 4.38 -20.17
N GLY A 104 1.10 4.88 -18.93
CA GLY A 104 1.14 6.31 -18.64
C GLY A 104 2.52 6.97 -18.77
N GLN A 105 3.58 6.16 -18.81
CA GLN A 105 4.99 6.61 -18.92
C GLN A 105 5.51 6.51 -20.36
N TRP A 106 4.90 5.66 -21.18
CA TRP A 106 5.34 5.44 -22.56
C TRP A 106 4.79 6.52 -23.51
N PRO A 107 5.54 6.84 -24.59
CA PRO A 107 5.00 7.64 -25.66
C PRO A 107 3.80 6.92 -26.31
N LEU A 108 2.85 7.70 -26.83
CA LEU A 108 1.55 7.18 -27.30
C LEU A 108 1.69 6.02 -28.32
N TRP A 109 2.61 6.13 -29.26
CA TRP A 109 2.85 5.10 -30.28
C TRP A 109 3.25 3.76 -29.65
N LYS A 110 4.14 3.79 -28.62
CA LYS A 110 4.58 2.59 -27.90
C LYS A 110 3.45 2.03 -27.04
N ALA A 111 2.66 2.87 -26.39
CA ALA A 111 1.50 2.46 -25.62
C ALA A 111 0.47 1.75 -26.52
N LEU A 112 0.15 2.29 -27.68
CA LEU A 112 -0.75 1.67 -28.66
C LEU A 112 -0.17 0.35 -29.22
N ALA A 113 1.11 0.32 -29.60
CA ALA A 113 1.78 -0.89 -30.07
C ALA A 113 1.75 -1.99 -29.01
N SER A 114 1.90 -1.66 -27.72
CA SER A 114 1.87 -2.61 -26.60
C SER A 114 0.50 -3.27 -26.38
N LEU A 115 -0.58 -2.64 -26.82
CA LEU A 115 -1.92 -3.24 -26.77
C LEU A 115 -2.09 -4.33 -27.84
N ALA A 116 -1.44 -4.17 -29.01
CA ALA A 116 -1.46 -5.16 -30.08
C ALA A 116 -0.41 -6.26 -29.87
N TYR A 117 0.79 -5.90 -29.47
CA TYR A 117 1.90 -6.83 -29.23
C TYR A 117 2.70 -6.42 -28.00
N PRO A 118 2.95 -7.33 -27.02
CA PRO A 118 3.70 -7.04 -25.80
C PRO A 118 5.12 -6.53 -26.12
N GLN A 119 5.44 -5.29 -25.73
CA GLN A 119 6.71 -4.63 -26.07
C GLN A 119 7.87 -4.96 -25.12
N ASP A 120 7.57 -5.49 -23.91
CA ASP A 120 8.57 -5.78 -22.88
C ASP A 120 8.20 -7.06 -22.11
N ILE A 121 8.29 -8.19 -22.80
CA ILE A 121 7.98 -9.50 -22.22
C ILE A 121 8.96 -9.85 -21.09
N ALA A 122 10.23 -9.48 -21.22
CA ALA A 122 11.25 -9.78 -20.21
C ALA A 122 10.96 -9.06 -18.89
N GLY A 123 10.67 -7.74 -18.93
CA GLY A 123 10.30 -6.97 -17.74
C GLY A 123 9.00 -7.43 -17.10
N ALA A 124 8.01 -7.84 -17.90
CA ALA A 124 6.77 -8.42 -17.37
C ALA A 124 7.03 -9.76 -16.67
N ARG A 125 7.87 -10.62 -17.24
CA ARG A 125 8.27 -11.90 -16.64
C ARG A 125 9.00 -11.70 -15.32
N GLU A 126 9.96 -10.78 -15.27
CA GLU A 126 10.69 -10.44 -14.05
C GLU A 126 9.74 -9.95 -12.94
N ALA A 127 8.79 -9.08 -13.26
CA ALA A 127 7.81 -8.60 -12.29
C ALA A 127 6.91 -9.75 -11.78
N LEU A 128 6.52 -10.68 -12.65
CA LEU A 128 5.73 -11.85 -12.28
C LEU A 128 6.51 -12.86 -11.45
N ALA A 129 7.80 -13.05 -11.72
CA ALA A 129 8.67 -13.93 -10.93
C ALA A 129 8.74 -13.50 -9.46
N ARG A 130 8.76 -12.19 -9.17
CA ARG A 130 8.74 -11.65 -7.80
C ARG A 130 7.49 -12.02 -7.01
N VAL A 131 6.38 -12.28 -7.70
CA VAL A 131 5.12 -12.71 -7.11
C VAL A 131 4.80 -14.19 -7.39
N GLN A 132 5.80 -14.97 -7.86
CA GLN A 132 5.70 -16.41 -8.13
C GLN A 132 4.58 -16.75 -9.14
N LEU A 133 4.52 -16.02 -10.25
CA LEU A 133 3.52 -16.20 -11.32
C LEU A 133 4.13 -16.12 -12.72
N GLU A 134 5.43 -16.35 -12.90
CA GLU A 134 6.10 -16.31 -14.21
C GLU A 134 5.57 -17.37 -15.19
N ASP A 135 5.10 -18.51 -14.69
CA ASP A 135 4.46 -19.57 -15.45
C ASP A 135 3.12 -19.15 -16.08
N LYS A 136 2.47 -18.13 -15.52
CA LYS A 136 1.19 -17.58 -15.96
C LYS A 136 1.31 -16.43 -16.96
N LEU A 137 2.51 -16.06 -17.40
CA LEU A 137 2.77 -14.88 -18.25
C LEU A 137 1.81 -14.76 -19.44
N PHE A 138 1.51 -15.85 -20.12
CA PHE A 138 0.64 -15.87 -21.30
C PHE A 138 -0.78 -16.37 -21.02
N ALA A 139 -1.08 -16.75 -19.77
CA ALA A 139 -2.44 -17.15 -19.38
C ALA A 139 -3.41 -15.96 -19.50
N ARG A 140 -4.70 -16.26 -19.59
CA ARG A 140 -5.76 -15.25 -19.53
C ARG A 140 -6.08 -14.94 -18.08
N CYS A 141 -6.43 -13.71 -17.79
CA CYS A 141 -6.74 -13.28 -16.42
C CYS A 141 -7.99 -13.97 -15.85
N ASP A 142 -8.95 -14.38 -16.69
CA ASP A 142 -10.14 -15.16 -16.28
C ASP A 142 -9.83 -16.63 -15.89
N GLN A 143 -8.62 -17.11 -16.14
CA GLN A 143 -8.14 -18.44 -15.74
C GLN A 143 -7.42 -18.43 -14.39
N LEU A 144 -7.27 -17.26 -13.76
CA LEU A 144 -6.57 -17.09 -12.51
C LEU A 144 -7.53 -17.10 -11.31
N SER A 145 -7.06 -17.62 -10.18
CA SER A 145 -7.77 -17.44 -8.91
C SER A 145 -7.74 -15.97 -8.47
N GLY A 146 -8.63 -15.58 -7.55
CA GLY A 146 -8.67 -14.21 -7.00
C GLY A 146 -7.31 -13.78 -6.41
N GLY A 147 -6.65 -14.65 -5.64
CA GLY A 147 -5.32 -14.35 -5.08
C GLY A 147 -4.22 -14.28 -6.17
N GLN A 148 -4.30 -15.06 -7.23
CA GLN A 148 -3.39 -14.93 -8.37
C GLN A 148 -3.61 -13.61 -9.11
N LEU A 149 -4.87 -13.21 -9.33
CA LEU A 149 -5.19 -11.95 -9.97
C LEU A 149 -4.73 -10.74 -9.14
N GLN A 150 -4.86 -10.82 -7.81
CA GLN A 150 -4.32 -9.82 -6.89
C GLN A 150 -2.80 -9.70 -7.01
N ARG A 151 -2.07 -10.83 -7.07
CA ARG A 151 -0.62 -10.84 -7.29
C ARG A 151 -0.23 -10.30 -8.68
N VAL A 152 -1.02 -10.50 -9.71
CA VAL A 152 -0.82 -9.82 -11.02
C VAL A 152 -0.96 -8.31 -10.87
N GLY A 153 -1.92 -7.82 -10.07
CA GLY A 153 -2.04 -6.39 -9.73
C GLY A 153 -0.78 -5.84 -9.05
N ILE A 154 -0.19 -6.61 -8.14
CA ILE A 154 1.09 -6.25 -7.49
C ILE A 154 2.23 -6.25 -8.51
N ALA A 155 2.37 -7.29 -9.34
CA ALA A 155 3.39 -7.35 -10.40
C ALA A 155 3.30 -6.14 -11.35
N ARG A 156 2.08 -5.69 -11.70
CA ARG A 156 1.84 -4.46 -12.47
C ARG A 156 2.44 -3.22 -11.81
N VAL A 157 2.27 -3.06 -10.50
CA VAL A 157 2.82 -1.93 -9.73
C VAL A 157 4.34 -2.04 -9.60
N LEU A 158 4.87 -3.23 -9.38
CA LEU A 158 6.32 -3.46 -9.36
C LEU A 158 6.95 -3.14 -10.73
N TYR A 159 6.31 -3.55 -11.83
CA TYR A 159 6.74 -3.23 -13.19
C TYR A 159 6.67 -1.73 -13.49
N GLN A 160 5.68 -1.00 -12.95
CA GLN A 160 5.53 0.44 -13.12
C GLN A 160 6.69 1.24 -12.55
N GLN A 161 7.36 0.74 -11.50
CA GLN A 161 8.49 1.41 -10.82
C GLN A 161 8.12 2.82 -10.29
N ALA A 162 6.95 2.94 -9.69
CA ALA A 162 6.43 4.19 -9.17
C ALA A 162 7.24 4.71 -7.96
N GLY A 163 7.35 6.03 -7.82
CA GLY A 163 7.98 6.67 -6.65
C GLY A 163 7.09 6.75 -5.42
N LEU A 164 5.77 6.57 -5.60
CA LEU A 164 4.78 6.44 -4.55
C LEU A 164 3.92 5.21 -4.83
N ILE A 165 3.89 4.28 -3.90
CA ILE A 165 3.11 3.04 -3.96
C ILE A 165 1.99 3.13 -2.93
N LEU A 166 0.76 2.98 -3.38
CA LEU A 166 -0.43 2.92 -2.56
C LEU A 166 -0.98 1.50 -2.64
N ALA A 167 -1.27 0.87 -1.51
CA ALA A 167 -1.78 -0.49 -1.48
C ALA A 167 -3.04 -0.55 -0.60
N ASP A 168 -4.19 -0.73 -1.24
CA ASP A 168 -5.47 -0.84 -0.54
C ASP A 168 -5.79 -2.31 -0.34
N GLU A 169 -5.64 -2.78 0.90
CA GLU A 169 -5.85 -4.17 1.32
C GLU A 169 -5.16 -5.20 0.38
N PRO A 170 -3.84 -5.06 0.13
CA PRO A 170 -3.15 -5.79 -0.92
C PRO A 170 -3.11 -7.31 -0.71
N VAL A 171 -3.58 -7.81 0.44
CA VAL A 171 -3.49 -9.22 0.84
C VAL A 171 -4.83 -9.82 1.27
N SER A 172 -5.95 -9.14 1.05
CA SER A 172 -7.28 -9.57 1.51
C SER A 172 -7.76 -10.89 0.92
N ALA A 173 -7.26 -11.31 -0.26
CA ALA A 173 -7.61 -12.56 -0.94
C ALA A 173 -6.51 -13.64 -0.83
N LEU A 174 -5.52 -13.46 0.07
CA LEU A 174 -4.38 -14.36 0.23
C LEU A 174 -4.44 -15.09 1.58
N ASP A 175 -3.87 -16.28 1.63
CA ASP A 175 -3.66 -17.00 2.89
C ASP A 175 -2.63 -16.26 3.78
N PRO A 176 -2.58 -16.55 5.09
CA PRO A 176 -1.73 -15.81 6.03
C PRO A 176 -0.24 -15.84 5.70
N ALA A 177 0.29 -16.98 5.24
CA ALA A 177 1.71 -17.12 4.90
C ALA A 177 2.07 -16.28 3.66
N LEU A 178 1.22 -16.35 2.63
CA LEU A 178 1.39 -15.57 1.41
C LEU A 178 1.14 -14.07 1.65
N SER A 179 0.24 -13.72 2.57
CA SER A 179 0.00 -12.33 3.00
C SER A 179 1.26 -11.72 3.62
N GLN A 180 1.91 -12.44 4.55
CA GLN A 180 3.16 -12.01 5.16
C GLN A 180 4.26 -11.80 4.10
N ALA A 181 4.46 -12.78 3.22
CA ALA A 181 5.47 -12.71 2.16
C ALA A 181 5.20 -11.55 1.19
N THR A 182 3.93 -11.32 0.85
CA THR A 182 3.52 -10.24 -0.07
C THR A 182 3.75 -8.85 0.52
N VAL A 183 3.41 -8.64 1.80
CA VAL A 183 3.67 -7.37 2.47
C VAL A 183 5.17 -7.12 2.60
N GLN A 184 5.95 -8.12 2.97
CA GLN A 184 7.41 -8.03 3.02
C GLN A 184 8.00 -7.68 1.67
N LEU A 185 7.53 -8.30 0.59
CA LEU A 185 7.95 -7.98 -0.77
C LEU A 185 7.69 -6.50 -1.10
N LEU A 186 6.47 -5.99 -0.82
CA LEU A 186 6.13 -4.59 -1.08
C LEU A 186 7.01 -3.62 -0.31
N VAL A 187 7.28 -3.88 0.98
CA VAL A 187 8.16 -3.06 1.82
C VAL A 187 9.61 -3.09 1.31
N GLN A 188 10.14 -4.27 0.98
CA GLN A 188 11.49 -4.43 0.46
C GLN A 188 11.67 -3.73 -0.89
N GLU A 189 10.71 -3.89 -1.81
CA GLU A 189 10.74 -3.24 -3.12
C GLU A 189 10.65 -1.72 -3.02
N ALA A 190 9.82 -1.21 -2.12
CA ALA A 190 9.74 0.22 -1.86
C ALA A 190 11.06 0.76 -1.29
N ALA A 191 11.64 0.08 -0.31
CA ALA A 191 12.92 0.44 0.29
C ALA A 191 14.08 0.42 -0.72
N ALA A 192 14.20 -0.65 -1.54
CA ALA A 192 15.25 -0.81 -2.54
C ALA A 192 15.24 0.32 -3.58
N ARG A 193 14.08 0.89 -3.87
CA ARG A 193 13.89 1.98 -4.86
C ARG A 193 13.75 3.36 -4.23
N LYS A 194 13.85 3.46 -2.90
CA LYS A 194 13.54 4.69 -2.16
C LYS A 194 12.15 5.24 -2.51
N ALA A 195 11.21 4.36 -2.85
CA ALA A 195 9.81 4.70 -3.06
C ALA A 195 9.08 4.78 -1.72
N THR A 196 8.11 5.66 -1.61
CA THR A 196 7.23 5.72 -0.45
C THR A 196 6.12 4.68 -0.61
N LEU A 197 5.84 3.91 0.43
CA LEU A 197 4.75 2.93 0.49
C LEU A 197 3.72 3.35 1.52
N VAL A 198 2.45 3.43 1.12
CA VAL A 198 1.32 3.58 2.05
C VAL A 198 0.37 2.42 1.81
N ALA A 199 0.17 1.58 2.82
CA ALA A 199 -0.68 0.39 2.70
C ALA A 199 -1.80 0.39 3.75
N SER A 200 -3.06 0.16 3.34
CA SER A 200 -4.12 -0.15 4.28
C SER A 200 -4.10 -1.65 4.61
N LEU A 201 -4.19 -1.98 5.88
CA LEU A 201 -4.18 -3.35 6.36
C LEU A 201 -5.26 -3.56 7.42
N HIS A 202 -5.94 -4.73 7.37
CA HIS A 202 -6.85 -5.18 8.42
C HIS A 202 -6.10 -5.89 9.54
N ALA A 203 -5.09 -6.70 9.21
CA ALA A 203 -4.27 -7.42 10.17
C ALA A 203 -3.29 -6.47 10.85
N VAL A 204 -3.58 -6.08 12.09
CA VAL A 204 -2.74 -5.17 12.90
C VAL A 204 -1.35 -5.73 13.12
N ASP A 205 -1.25 -7.04 13.41
CA ASP A 205 0.03 -7.73 13.62
C ASP A 205 0.93 -7.63 12.38
N LEU A 206 0.33 -7.78 11.19
CA LEU A 206 1.04 -7.66 9.93
C LEU A 206 1.55 -6.23 9.71
N ALA A 207 0.76 -5.22 10.09
CA ALA A 207 1.16 -3.82 10.02
C ALA A 207 2.32 -3.53 10.98
N LEU A 208 2.20 -3.89 12.26
CA LEU A 208 3.22 -3.65 13.28
C LEU A 208 4.53 -4.39 13.02
N ALA A 209 4.47 -5.57 12.39
CA ALA A 209 5.66 -6.37 12.09
C ALA A 209 6.47 -5.85 10.90
N ASN A 210 5.84 -5.15 9.95
CA ASN A 210 6.46 -4.85 8.67
C ASN A 210 6.64 -3.35 8.38
N PHE A 211 5.94 -2.47 9.07
CA PHE A 211 6.00 -1.02 8.83
C PHE A 211 6.63 -0.28 10.00
N ALA A 212 7.43 0.74 9.69
CA ALA A 212 8.06 1.58 10.71
C ALA A 212 7.08 2.57 11.35
N ARG A 213 6.04 3.00 10.62
CA ARG A 213 5.08 4.03 11.02
C ARG A 213 3.65 3.54 10.81
N ILE A 214 2.84 3.74 11.82
CA ILE A 214 1.44 3.30 11.83
C ILE A 214 0.54 4.52 12.00
N VAL A 215 -0.44 4.63 11.13
CA VAL A 215 -1.47 5.66 11.18
C VAL A 215 -2.82 5.02 11.45
N GLY A 216 -3.41 5.33 12.58
CA GLY A 216 -4.76 4.93 12.96
C GLY A 216 -5.79 5.85 12.34
N VAL A 217 -6.75 5.31 11.57
CA VAL A 217 -7.84 6.06 10.94
C VAL A 217 -9.17 5.63 11.55
N ARG A 218 -10.00 6.58 11.97
CA ARG A 218 -11.34 6.33 12.52
C ARG A 218 -12.29 7.46 12.14
N ASN A 219 -13.48 7.12 11.64
CA ASN A 219 -14.54 8.07 11.28
C ASN A 219 -14.04 9.22 10.37
N GLY A 220 -13.20 8.91 9.39
CA GLY A 220 -12.65 9.88 8.46
C GLY A 220 -11.60 10.83 9.05
N ARG A 221 -11.05 10.54 10.25
CA ARG A 221 -10.02 11.34 10.94
C ARG A 221 -8.83 10.48 11.32
N LEU A 222 -7.69 11.12 11.53
CA LEU A 222 -6.54 10.46 12.14
C LEU A 222 -6.78 10.32 13.64
N ALA A 223 -6.73 9.09 14.15
CA ALA A 223 -6.79 8.80 15.57
C ALA A 223 -5.41 8.91 16.21
N PHE A 224 -4.38 8.44 15.50
CA PHE A 224 -2.97 8.58 15.88
C PHE A 224 -2.06 8.41 14.66
N ASP A 225 -0.81 8.86 14.80
CA ASP A 225 0.26 8.75 13.82
C ASP A 225 1.57 8.53 14.59
N LEU A 226 2.05 7.29 14.65
CA LEU A 226 3.11 6.87 15.57
C LEU A 226 4.10 5.90 14.91
N PRO A 227 5.36 5.87 15.37
CA PRO A 227 6.24 4.74 15.13
C PRO A 227 5.61 3.42 15.61
N ALA A 228 5.78 2.32 14.87
CA ALA A 228 5.19 1.04 15.22
C ALA A 228 5.53 0.56 16.64
N ALA A 229 6.75 0.88 17.11
CA ALA A 229 7.20 0.52 18.46
C ALA A 229 6.47 1.28 19.60
N GLN A 230 5.80 2.39 19.28
CA GLN A 230 5.09 3.24 20.25
C GLN A 230 3.58 2.99 20.26
N VAL A 231 3.07 2.16 19.34
CA VAL A 231 1.64 1.82 19.30
C VAL A 231 1.32 0.92 20.49
N SER A 232 0.49 1.42 21.40
CA SER A 232 0.06 0.71 22.60
C SER A 232 -1.25 -0.06 22.36
N GLU A 233 -1.49 -1.09 23.17
CA GLU A 233 -2.75 -1.83 23.14
C GLU A 233 -3.95 -0.91 23.44
N ALA A 234 -3.82 0.03 24.37
CA ALA A 234 -4.87 1.00 24.68
C ALA A 234 -5.27 1.85 23.46
N GLN A 235 -4.29 2.25 22.62
CA GLN A 235 -4.56 2.99 21.38
C GLN A 235 -5.27 2.12 20.35
N LEU A 236 -4.91 0.83 20.25
CA LEU A 236 -5.59 -0.12 19.37
C LEU A 236 -7.03 -0.37 19.85
N GLN A 237 -7.23 -0.58 21.14
CA GLN A 237 -8.57 -0.73 21.73
C GLN A 237 -9.43 0.50 21.47
N ALA A 238 -8.90 1.72 21.68
CA ALA A 238 -9.60 2.96 21.40
C ALA A 238 -9.93 3.12 19.91
N LEU A 239 -9.03 2.69 19.01
CA LEU A 239 -9.23 2.76 17.56
C LEU A 239 -10.39 1.88 17.09
N TYR A 240 -10.49 0.65 17.64
CA TYR A 240 -11.47 -0.36 17.23
C TYR A 240 -12.73 -0.41 18.12
N ALA A 241 -12.80 0.33 19.25
CA ALA A 241 -13.99 0.37 20.10
C ALA A 241 -15.23 0.71 19.27
N HIS A 242 -16.36 0.08 19.59
CA HIS A 242 -17.65 0.44 18.98
C HIS A 242 -18.07 1.86 19.35
N ALA A 243 -19.05 2.42 18.63
CA ALA A 243 -19.55 3.78 18.91
C ALA A 243 -20.18 3.91 20.31
N ASP A 244 -20.62 2.80 20.90
CA ASP A 244 -21.14 2.69 22.27
C ASP A 244 -20.06 2.47 23.34
N GLY A 245 -18.77 2.43 22.96
CA GLY A 245 -17.65 2.22 23.86
C GLY A 245 -17.40 0.75 24.24
N SER A 246 -18.19 -0.20 23.71
CA SER A 246 -17.93 -1.62 23.93
C SER A 246 -16.65 -2.07 23.19
N PRO A 247 -15.84 -2.99 23.75
CA PRO A 247 -14.67 -3.51 23.07
C PRO A 247 -15.10 -4.23 21.79
N ALA A 248 -14.54 -3.80 20.65
CA ALA A 248 -14.65 -4.56 19.42
C ALA A 248 -13.83 -5.85 19.52
N ASP A 249 -14.25 -6.90 18.83
CA ASP A 249 -13.38 -8.05 18.57
C ASP A 249 -12.15 -7.53 17.83
N LEU A 250 -11.05 -7.37 18.57
CA LEU A 250 -9.77 -7.04 17.97
C LEU A 250 -9.41 -8.17 17.00
N PRO A 251 -9.09 -7.88 15.74
CA PRO A 251 -8.57 -8.89 14.83
C PRO A 251 -7.34 -9.51 15.53
N MET A 252 -7.47 -10.75 15.93
CA MET A 252 -6.62 -11.59 16.78
C MET A 252 -5.19 -11.05 16.95
N LEU A 253 -4.95 -10.31 18.03
CA LEU A 253 -3.62 -10.03 18.54
C LEU A 253 -3.07 -11.35 19.08
N HIS A 254 -2.42 -12.16 18.26
CA HIS A 254 -1.72 -13.34 18.72
C HIS A 254 -0.53 -12.88 19.57
N ASN A 255 -0.75 -12.84 20.88
CA ASN A 255 0.16 -13.02 22.04
C ASN A 255 1.67 -12.66 21.86
N ARG A 256 2.03 -11.65 21.05
CA ARG A 256 3.42 -11.20 20.88
C ARG A 256 3.77 -9.92 21.64
N LEU A 257 2.79 -9.12 22.08
CA LEU A 257 3.07 -7.93 22.88
C LEU A 257 3.46 -8.25 24.32
N ALA A 258 3.04 -9.40 24.84
CA ALA A 258 3.40 -9.84 26.19
C ALA A 258 4.83 -10.41 26.33
N GLN A 259 5.57 -10.59 25.24
CA GLN A 259 6.93 -11.17 25.25
C GLN A 259 8.04 -10.19 24.86
N ARG A 260 7.78 -8.90 24.79
CA ARG A 260 8.83 -7.89 24.68
C ARG A 260 9.26 -7.46 26.08
N ASP A 261 10.12 -8.29 26.72
CA ASP A 261 10.90 -7.87 27.86
C ASP A 261 11.81 -6.68 27.46
N PRO A 262 11.79 -5.54 28.18
CA PRO A 262 12.62 -4.39 27.86
C PRO A 262 14.13 -4.59 28.14
N ALA A 263 14.57 -5.81 28.52
CA ALA A 263 15.92 -6.07 29.00
C ALA A 263 16.88 -6.75 27.99
N SER A 264 16.50 -6.94 26.71
CA SER A 264 17.41 -7.56 25.73
C SER A 264 18.00 -6.58 24.72
N THR A 265 18.72 -5.57 25.19
CA THR A 265 19.63 -4.72 24.38
C THR A 265 21.01 -4.68 25.02
N ALA A 266 21.69 -5.84 25.10
CA ALA A 266 23.14 -5.86 25.28
C ALA A 266 23.75 -6.74 24.18
N PRO A 267 24.65 -6.23 23.33
CA PRO A 267 25.39 -7.04 22.37
C PRO A 267 26.33 -7.99 23.14
N ALA A 268 26.29 -9.29 22.82
CA ALA A 268 27.20 -10.29 23.37
C ALA A 268 28.65 -9.92 23.01
N PRO A 269 29.61 -10.12 23.94
CA PRO A 269 31.03 -9.87 23.67
C PRO A 269 31.57 -10.88 22.64
N ILE A 270 32.27 -10.35 21.64
CA ILE A 270 32.98 -11.13 20.64
C ILE A 270 34.13 -11.87 21.32
N GLN A 271 34.06 -13.19 21.42
CA GLN A 271 35.19 -14.05 21.82
C GLN A 271 36.15 -14.14 20.62
N VAL A 272 37.33 -13.52 20.76
CA VAL A 272 38.44 -13.70 19.87
C VAL A 272 39.15 -15.00 20.25
N ASN A 273 38.95 -16.07 19.49
CA ASN A 273 39.77 -17.28 19.63
C ASN A 273 41.14 -17.02 19.01
N ALA A 274 42.13 -16.93 19.88
CA ALA A 274 43.55 -16.96 19.46
C ALA A 274 43.92 -18.37 19.01
N CYS A 275 44.33 -18.49 17.77
CA CYS A 275 45.02 -19.70 17.25
C CYS A 275 46.36 -19.90 17.97
N ARG A 276 46.55 -21.12 18.45
CA ARG A 276 47.88 -21.76 18.61
C ARG A 276 47.97 -22.90 17.63
#